data_d2a1300d59df4a12e63034aa2c347102
#
_entry.id   d2a1300d59df4a12e63034aa2c347102
#
_cell.length_a   1.000
_cell.length_b   1.000
_cell.length_c   1.000
_cell.angle_alpha   90.00
_cell.angle_beta   90.00
_cell.angle_gamma   90.00
#
_symmetry.space_group_name_H-M   'P 1'
#
loop_
_entity.id
_entity.type
_entity.pdbx_description
1 polymer ?
#
loop_
_entity_poly.entity_id
_entity_poly.type
_entity_poly.pdbx_seq_one_letter_code
_entity_poly.pdbx_strand_id
1 'polypeptide(L)'
;MLQRKLARKVPLFTLILVLVAAALALVGTAGPADKSSRDAPKAKKTDYKLSQAPQAGKAEDYVGGDACFACHQIEDAFKKNPHYSDWDNTDKPQSQRGCESCHGPGREHIESGGDVTKIFNYKKVRPQAVSDSCLTCHLKMQDEHANFLASEHGLNSVACTECHTVHTPHVQKALLKARMPALCYDCHGEVRPEFNKPFHHKVNEGLMNCADCHNQHGGFNVRQTRDSTGTDQVCFKCHADKMGPFVFEHAPVKLEGCTLCHQPHGSVNPRLIKRAQINQLCLECHTETPGIPEAVGVPTFHSQSTLKYTSCLTCHVNIHGSNLSPVFFE
;
A
#
# COMPACT_ATOMS: atom_id res chain seq x y z
N MET A 1 -48.45 17.84 -77.85
CA MET A 1 -48.72 16.90 -76.72
C MET A 1 -47.61 17.06 -75.73
N LEU A 2 -47.90 17.83 -74.68
CA LEU A 2 -46.89 18.14 -73.61
C LEU A 2 -47.27 17.43 -72.34
N GLN A 3 -46.53 16.39 -71.95
CA GLN A 3 -46.73 15.70 -70.65
C GLN A 3 -46.04 16.51 -69.56
N ARG A 4 -46.83 17.13 -68.68
CA ARG A 4 -46.37 17.76 -67.46
C ARG A 4 -46.12 16.65 -66.43
N LYS A 5 -44.84 16.44 -66.05
CA LYS A 5 -44.47 15.64 -64.90
C LYS A 5 -44.82 16.39 -63.59
N LEU A 6 -45.80 15.94 -62.86
CA LEU A 6 -46.09 16.40 -61.48
C LEU A 6 -44.97 16.01 -60.59
N ALA A 7 -44.13 16.90 -60.15
CA ALA A 7 -43.22 16.70 -59.04
C ALA A 7 -44.03 16.77 -57.73
N ARG A 8 -44.21 15.63 -57.02
CA ARG A 8 -44.80 15.61 -55.71
C ARG A 8 -43.79 16.24 -54.73
N LYS A 9 -44.13 17.40 -54.19
CA LYS A 9 -43.40 18.06 -53.12
C LYS A 9 -43.67 17.24 -51.85
N VAL A 10 -42.64 16.55 -51.31
CA VAL A 10 -42.66 15.94 -49.99
C VAL A 10 -42.70 17.08 -48.97
N PRO A 11 -43.65 17.12 -48.03
CA PRO A 11 -43.71 18.22 -47.08
C PRO A 11 -42.46 18.17 -46.14
N LEU A 12 -41.92 19.35 -45.92
CA LEU A 12 -40.71 19.56 -45.08
C LEU A 12 -40.79 18.87 -43.72
N PHE A 13 -41.98 18.70 -43.18
CA PHE A 13 -42.25 18.03 -41.93
C PHE A 13 -41.91 16.53 -41.93
N THR A 14 -42.14 15.82 -43.05
CA THR A 14 -41.77 14.40 -43.19
C THR A 14 -40.27 14.22 -43.33
N LEU A 15 -39.56 15.15 -43.90
CA LEU A 15 -38.09 15.11 -44.00
C LEU A 15 -37.44 15.31 -42.63
N ILE A 16 -37.99 16.21 -41.78
CA ILE A 16 -37.49 16.46 -40.43
C ILE A 16 -37.75 15.25 -39.54
N LEU A 17 -38.90 14.58 -39.63
CA LEU A 17 -39.19 13.38 -38.85
C LEU A 17 -38.27 12.20 -39.19
N VAL A 18 -37.90 12.05 -40.46
CA VAL A 18 -36.96 10.99 -40.89
C VAL A 18 -35.55 11.28 -40.42
N LEU A 19 -35.13 12.55 -40.41
CA LEU A 19 -33.81 12.95 -39.90
C LEU A 19 -33.70 12.80 -38.38
N VAL A 20 -34.76 13.10 -37.63
CA VAL A 20 -34.79 12.88 -36.16
C VAL A 20 -34.81 11.39 -35.81
N ALA A 21 -35.53 10.56 -36.57
CA ALA A 21 -35.53 9.12 -36.39
C ALA A 21 -34.14 8.49 -36.72
N ALA A 22 -33.46 9.01 -37.76
CA ALA A 22 -32.11 8.57 -38.08
C ALA A 22 -31.06 9.03 -37.04
N ALA A 23 -31.23 10.22 -36.47
CA ALA A 23 -30.35 10.70 -35.38
C ALA A 23 -30.57 9.91 -34.07
N LEU A 24 -31.76 9.48 -33.74
CA LEU A 24 -32.08 8.62 -32.60
C LEU A 24 -31.60 7.17 -32.81
N ALA A 25 -31.47 6.69 -34.02
CA ALA A 25 -30.91 5.39 -34.35
C ALA A 25 -29.37 5.37 -34.31
N LEU A 26 -28.71 6.55 -34.37
CA LEU A 26 -27.26 6.74 -34.25
C LEU A 26 -26.80 7.03 -32.81
N VAL A 27 -27.72 7.23 -31.84
CA VAL A 27 -27.42 7.08 -30.41
C VAL A 27 -27.24 5.59 -30.19
N GLY A 28 -26.03 5.15 -30.49
CA GLY A 28 -25.63 3.77 -30.40
C GLY A 28 -26.08 3.20 -29.07
N THR A 29 -26.74 2.08 -29.13
CA THR A 29 -26.78 1.15 -28.01
C THR A 29 -25.36 1.12 -27.44
N ALA A 30 -25.18 1.76 -26.28
CA ALA A 30 -24.04 1.47 -25.44
C ALA A 30 -24.07 -0.05 -25.31
N GLY A 31 -23.16 -0.72 -26.01
CA GLY A 31 -23.00 -2.16 -25.87
C GLY A 31 -22.89 -2.45 -24.37
N PRO A 32 -23.37 -3.59 -23.89
CA PRO A 32 -23.18 -3.94 -22.50
C PRO A 32 -21.71 -3.70 -22.20
N ALA A 33 -21.46 -2.80 -21.23
CA ALA A 33 -20.10 -2.58 -20.74
C ALA A 33 -19.54 -3.99 -20.51
N ASP A 34 -18.46 -4.28 -21.22
CA ASP A 34 -17.73 -5.53 -21.02
C ASP A 34 -17.45 -5.64 -19.52
N LYS A 35 -18.29 -6.42 -18.88
CA LYS A 35 -18.04 -6.97 -17.57
C LYS A 35 -16.99 -8.06 -17.76
N SER A 36 -15.86 -7.70 -18.34
CA SER A 36 -14.61 -8.32 -17.96
C SER A 36 -14.40 -7.95 -16.49
N SER A 37 -15.31 -8.47 -15.65
CA SER A 37 -14.94 -8.80 -14.29
C SER A 37 -13.70 -9.66 -14.48
N ARG A 38 -12.52 -9.04 -14.31
CA ARG A 38 -11.39 -9.79 -13.83
C ARG A 38 -11.93 -10.44 -12.57
N ASP A 39 -12.36 -11.69 -12.70
CA ASP A 39 -12.56 -12.55 -11.56
C ASP A 39 -11.19 -12.56 -10.86
N ALA A 40 -11.02 -11.61 -9.96
CA ALA A 40 -10.04 -11.75 -8.92
C ALA A 40 -10.31 -13.14 -8.36
N PRO A 41 -9.32 -14.03 -8.35
CA PRO A 41 -9.54 -15.38 -7.86
C PRO A 41 -10.23 -15.23 -6.53
N LYS A 42 -11.48 -15.68 -6.43
CA LYS A 42 -12.23 -15.68 -5.17
C LYS A 42 -11.31 -16.37 -4.20
N ALA A 43 -10.72 -15.59 -3.30
CA ALA A 43 -9.93 -16.13 -2.21
C ALA A 43 -10.85 -17.17 -1.58
N LYS A 44 -10.55 -18.45 -1.78
CA LYS A 44 -11.20 -19.51 -1.04
C LYS A 44 -11.06 -19.07 0.39
N LYS A 45 -12.16 -18.90 1.11
CA LYS A 45 -12.18 -18.86 2.58
C LYS A 45 -11.55 -20.18 3.01
N THR A 46 -10.25 -20.22 3.03
CA THR A 46 -9.51 -21.26 3.72
C THR A 46 -9.75 -20.95 5.18
N ASP A 47 -10.47 -21.85 5.85
CA ASP A 47 -10.43 -21.91 7.30
C ASP A 47 -8.94 -21.91 7.65
N TYR A 48 -8.46 -20.76 8.12
CA TYR A 48 -7.05 -20.53 8.38
C TYR A 48 -6.71 -21.29 9.65
N LYS A 49 -6.50 -22.60 9.50
CA LYS A 49 -5.85 -23.38 10.51
C LYS A 49 -4.36 -23.12 10.38
N LEU A 50 -3.72 -22.65 11.43
CA LEU A 50 -2.25 -22.63 11.60
C LEU A 50 -1.67 -24.07 11.51
N SER A 51 -2.27 -24.90 10.66
CA SER A 51 -2.06 -26.35 10.58
C SER A 51 -0.78 -26.72 9.87
N GLN A 52 -0.01 -25.73 9.43
CA GLN A 52 1.23 -25.96 8.69
C GLN A 52 2.47 -25.55 9.48
N ALA A 53 2.32 -24.99 10.67
CA ALA A 53 3.40 -24.83 11.63
C ALA A 53 3.95 -26.18 12.06
N PRO A 54 5.19 -26.25 12.59
CA PRO A 54 5.74 -27.48 13.17
C PRO A 54 4.75 -28.07 14.16
N GLN A 55 4.40 -29.33 13.98
CA GLN A 55 3.49 -30.00 14.91
C GLN A 55 4.25 -30.30 16.21
N ALA A 56 3.60 -30.09 17.35
CA ALA A 56 4.15 -30.48 18.62
C ALA A 56 4.26 -32.02 18.68
N GLY A 57 5.45 -32.53 18.99
CA GLY A 57 5.69 -33.94 19.29
C GLY A 57 5.40 -34.27 20.75
N LYS A 58 5.64 -35.53 21.12
CA LYS A 58 5.64 -35.96 22.53
C LYS A 58 6.89 -35.43 23.22
N ALA A 59 6.91 -35.44 24.54
CA ALA A 59 8.07 -34.94 25.30
C ALA A 59 9.38 -35.67 24.94
N GLU A 60 9.30 -36.98 24.68
CA GLU A 60 10.44 -37.81 24.27
C GLU A 60 11.00 -37.47 22.87
N ASP A 61 10.25 -36.75 22.03
CA ASP A 61 10.69 -36.38 20.68
C ASP A 61 11.61 -35.15 20.70
N TYR A 62 11.69 -34.45 21.84
CA TYR A 62 12.52 -33.26 22.00
C TYR A 62 13.87 -33.60 22.63
N VAL A 63 14.93 -32.95 22.19
CA VAL A 63 16.31 -33.18 22.64
C VAL A 63 16.92 -31.99 23.40
N GLY A 64 16.28 -30.83 23.31
CA GLY A 64 16.80 -29.58 23.84
C GLY A 64 17.73 -28.85 22.86
N GLY A 65 17.71 -27.52 22.94
CA GLY A 65 18.41 -26.66 21.98
C GLY A 65 19.92 -26.84 21.95
N ASP A 66 20.54 -27.19 23.09
CA ASP A 66 21.99 -27.33 23.17
C ASP A 66 22.53 -28.48 22.30
N ALA A 67 21.74 -29.53 22.11
CA ALA A 67 22.11 -30.66 21.25
C ALA A 67 22.31 -30.20 19.76
N CYS A 68 21.64 -29.16 19.36
CA CYS A 68 21.72 -28.63 17.99
C CYS A 68 23.07 -27.96 17.69
N PHE A 69 23.67 -27.32 18.68
CA PHE A 69 24.96 -26.61 18.53
C PHE A 69 26.15 -27.55 18.31
N ALA A 70 26.02 -28.83 18.61
CA ALA A 70 27.06 -29.81 18.29
C ALA A 70 27.36 -29.88 16.78
N CYS A 71 26.36 -29.59 15.93
CA CYS A 71 26.48 -29.58 14.46
C CYS A 71 26.27 -28.20 13.84
N HIS A 72 25.42 -27.37 14.43
CA HIS A 72 25.05 -26.04 13.90
C HIS A 72 25.81 -24.92 14.61
N GLN A 73 26.83 -24.35 13.96
CA GLN A 73 27.71 -23.32 14.52
C GLN A 73 27.07 -21.93 14.48
N ILE A 74 25.90 -21.73 15.08
CA ILE A 74 25.17 -20.46 15.13
C ILE A 74 24.96 -19.92 16.55
N GLU A 75 25.54 -20.56 17.56
CA GLU A 75 25.33 -20.28 18.99
C GLU A 75 25.61 -18.81 19.34
N ASP A 76 26.80 -18.29 18.95
CA ASP A 76 27.20 -16.93 19.30
C ASP A 76 26.33 -15.86 18.66
N ALA A 77 25.83 -16.11 17.45
CA ALA A 77 24.92 -15.21 16.76
C ALA A 77 23.52 -15.27 17.38
N PHE A 78 23.06 -16.47 17.72
CA PHE A 78 21.74 -16.70 18.28
C PHE A 78 21.62 -16.18 19.72
N LYS A 79 22.67 -16.26 20.55
CA LYS A 79 22.71 -15.68 21.90
C LYS A 79 22.44 -14.16 21.93
N LYS A 80 22.69 -13.45 20.84
CA LYS A 80 22.39 -12.02 20.70
C LYS A 80 20.97 -11.74 20.22
N ASN A 81 20.20 -12.78 19.95
CA ASN A 81 18.86 -12.68 19.40
C ASN A 81 17.82 -12.54 20.53
N PRO A 82 16.77 -11.70 20.37
CA PRO A 82 15.69 -11.60 21.35
C PRO A 82 15.02 -12.93 21.67
N HIS A 83 14.92 -13.85 20.70
CA HIS A 83 14.34 -15.18 20.92
C HIS A 83 15.17 -16.05 21.87
N TYR A 84 16.44 -15.71 22.12
CA TYR A 84 17.26 -16.41 23.07
C TYR A 84 16.77 -16.26 24.51
N SER A 85 15.98 -15.22 24.82
CA SER A 85 15.36 -15.03 26.14
C SER A 85 14.45 -16.20 26.57
N ASP A 86 13.93 -16.94 25.60
CA ASP A 86 13.08 -18.11 25.83
C ASP A 86 13.84 -19.47 25.79
N TRP A 87 15.18 -19.42 25.65
CA TRP A 87 16.01 -20.61 25.51
C TRP A 87 15.85 -21.57 26.66
N ASP A 88 16.02 -21.09 27.88
CA ASP A 88 15.97 -21.87 29.12
C ASP A 88 14.74 -21.59 29.98
N ASN A 89 13.71 -20.99 29.41
CA ASN A 89 12.50 -20.69 30.16
C ASN A 89 11.74 -21.96 30.53
N THR A 90 12.00 -22.48 31.73
CA THR A 90 11.40 -23.71 32.23
C THR A 90 9.89 -23.63 32.47
N ASP A 91 9.31 -22.43 32.51
CA ASP A 91 7.86 -22.24 32.64
C ASP A 91 7.12 -22.56 31.33
N LYS A 92 7.87 -22.63 30.21
CA LYS A 92 7.32 -23.00 28.91
C LYS A 92 7.56 -24.49 28.61
N PRO A 93 6.62 -25.15 27.92
CA PRO A 93 6.85 -26.51 27.44
C PRO A 93 8.02 -26.54 26.46
N GLN A 94 8.68 -27.68 26.31
CA GLN A 94 9.87 -27.84 25.47
C GLN A 94 9.61 -27.47 24.00
N SER A 95 8.38 -27.70 23.53
CA SER A 95 7.93 -27.27 22.19
C SER A 95 7.91 -25.74 21.97
N GLN A 96 8.13 -24.95 23.03
CA GLN A 96 8.16 -23.47 22.95
C GLN A 96 9.51 -22.90 23.40
N ARG A 97 10.56 -23.73 23.50
CA ARG A 97 11.91 -23.35 23.93
C ARG A 97 12.95 -23.70 22.89
N GLY A 98 14.04 -22.91 22.83
CA GLY A 98 15.20 -23.19 22.01
C GLY A 98 14.90 -23.30 20.51
N CYS A 99 15.72 -24.05 19.80
CA CYS A 99 15.60 -24.27 18.35
C CYS A 99 14.30 -24.99 18.00
N GLU A 100 13.87 -25.89 18.82
CA GLU A 100 12.73 -26.79 18.60
C GLU A 100 11.38 -26.03 18.66
N SER A 101 11.36 -24.83 19.27
CA SER A 101 10.16 -23.98 19.25
C SER A 101 9.77 -23.52 17.83
N CYS A 102 10.77 -23.43 16.95
CA CYS A 102 10.59 -23.00 15.55
C CYS A 102 10.72 -24.19 14.58
N HIS A 103 11.63 -25.12 14.85
CA HIS A 103 11.94 -26.24 13.96
C HIS A 103 11.18 -27.53 14.27
N GLY A 104 10.43 -27.57 15.37
CA GLY A 104 9.77 -28.79 15.85
C GLY A 104 10.73 -29.76 16.51
N PRO A 105 10.26 -30.96 16.95
CA PRO A 105 11.04 -31.93 17.66
C PRO A 105 12.23 -32.42 16.85
N GLY A 106 13.43 -32.46 17.50
CA GLY A 106 14.71 -32.70 16.82
C GLY A 106 15.24 -34.10 16.88
N ARG A 107 14.66 -35.01 17.71
CA ARG A 107 15.19 -36.34 17.95
C ARG A 107 15.43 -37.15 16.69
N GLU A 108 14.40 -37.30 15.87
CA GLU A 108 14.48 -38.10 14.65
C GLU A 108 15.51 -37.51 13.62
N HIS A 109 15.65 -36.19 13.60
CA HIS A 109 16.66 -35.51 12.78
C HIS A 109 18.08 -35.87 13.24
N ILE A 110 18.34 -35.87 14.54
CA ILE A 110 19.65 -36.21 15.10
C ILE A 110 19.96 -37.70 14.94
N GLU A 111 19.02 -38.57 15.29
CA GLU A 111 19.19 -40.01 15.19
C GLU A 111 19.37 -40.52 13.77
N SER A 112 18.83 -39.82 12.79
CA SER A 112 19.04 -40.10 11.35
C SER A 112 20.33 -39.50 10.78
N GLY A 113 21.20 -38.92 11.61
CA GLY A 113 22.45 -38.29 11.17
C GLY A 113 22.26 -36.96 10.43
N GLY A 114 21.19 -36.24 10.73
CA GLY A 114 20.94 -34.90 10.17
C GLY A 114 20.02 -34.88 8.94
N ASP A 115 19.15 -35.88 8.79
CA ASP A 115 18.17 -35.89 7.69
C ASP A 115 17.23 -34.67 7.77
N VAL A 116 17.36 -33.74 6.82
CA VAL A 116 16.60 -32.49 6.75
C VAL A 116 15.09 -32.69 6.48
N THR A 117 14.67 -33.91 6.17
CA THR A 117 13.24 -34.24 6.00
C THR A 117 12.56 -34.58 7.34
N LYS A 118 13.36 -34.80 8.38
CA LYS A 118 12.92 -35.20 9.72
C LYS A 118 12.79 -34.00 10.70
N ILE A 119 12.89 -32.79 10.18
CA ILE A 119 12.73 -31.56 10.95
C ILE A 119 12.04 -30.50 10.09
N PHE A 120 11.37 -29.56 10.72
CA PHE A 120 10.71 -28.48 9.96
C PHE A 120 11.76 -27.59 9.28
N ASN A 121 11.82 -27.69 7.95
CA ASN A 121 12.81 -27.01 7.13
C ASN A 121 12.17 -25.84 6.39
N TYR A 122 12.44 -24.62 6.85
CA TYR A 122 11.92 -23.37 6.29
C TYR A 122 12.19 -23.17 4.79
N LYS A 123 13.24 -23.81 4.25
CA LYS A 123 13.57 -23.75 2.80
C LYS A 123 12.76 -24.73 1.94
N LYS A 124 12.09 -25.69 2.57
CA LYS A 124 11.37 -26.78 1.88
C LYS A 124 9.85 -26.69 2.00
N VAL A 125 9.36 -25.80 2.85
CA VAL A 125 7.93 -25.61 3.08
C VAL A 125 7.41 -24.39 2.32
N ARG A 126 6.09 -24.34 2.15
CA ARG A 126 5.45 -23.20 1.48
C ARG A 126 5.59 -21.93 2.33
N PRO A 127 5.63 -20.74 1.72
CA PRO A 127 5.71 -19.44 2.42
C PRO A 127 4.68 -19.30 3.55
N GLN A 128 3.49 -19.84 3.32
CA GLN A 128 2.40 -19.86 4.31
C GLN A 128 2.80 -20.61 5.58
N ALA A 129 3.38 -21.81 5.45
CA ALA A 129 3.81 -22.62 6.57
C ALA A 129 4.94 -21.94 7.38
N VAL A 130 5.81 -21.20 6.69
CA VAL A 130 6.83 -20.35 7.32
C VAL A 130 6.17 -19.28 8.18
N SER A 131 5.19 -18.55 7.63
CA SER A 131 4.48 -17.51 8.36
C SER A 131 3.67 -18.08 9.52
N ASP A 132 3.00 -19.22 9.32
CA ASP A 132 2.22 -19.90 10.37
C ASP A 132 3.11 -20.26 11.57
N SER A 133 4.33 -20.71 11.32
CA SER A 133 5.28 -21.03 12.40
C SER A 133 5.58 -19.80 13.28
N CYS A 134 5.82 -18.65 12.69
CA CYS A 134 6.04 -17.40 13.43
C CYS A 134 4.78 -16.94 14.16
N LEU A 135 3.62 -17.02 13.51
CA LEU A 135 2.34 -16.56 14.02
C LEU A 135 1.79 -17.42 15.18
N THR A 136 2.32 -18.61 15.42
CA THR A 136 1.98 -19.37 16.63
C THR A 136 2.21 -18.58 17.91
N CYS A 137 3.20 -17.70 17.90
CA CYS A 137 3.53 -16.79 19.01
C CYS A 137 3.14 -15.35 18.69
N HIS A 138 3.56 -14.82 17.53
CA HIS A 138 3.39 -13.41 17.17
C HIS A 138 1.94 -12.98 16.96
N LEU A 139 1.02 -13.87 16.59
CA LEU A 139 -0.40 -13.54 16.51
C LEU A 139 -1.02 -13.23 17.89
N LYS A 140 -0.47 -13.81 18.96
CA LYS A 140 -0.98 -13.67 20.33
C LYS A 140 -0.44 -12.46 21.07
N MET A 141 0.61 -11.84 20.55
CA MET A 141 1.33 -10.76 21.24
C MET A 141 0.69 -9.38 21.06
N GLN A 142 -0.46 -9.27 20.39
CA GLN A 142 -1.16 -8.01 20.08
C GLN A 142 -0.23 -6.95 19.46
N ASP A 143 0.74 -7.41 18.70
CA ASP A 143 1.70 -6.57 18.01
C ASP A 143 1.24 -6.22 16.57
N GLU A 144 2.08 -5.52 15.82
CA GLU A 144 1.80 -5.11 14.45
C GLU A 144 1.56 -6.29 13.48
N HIS A 145 1.85 -7.54 13.88
CA HIS A 145 1.72 -8.73 13.04
C HIS A 145 0.29 -9.29 12.97
N ALA A 146 -0.61 -8.84 13.84
CA ALA A 146 -1.99 -9.34 13.90
C ALA A 146 -2.73 -9.25 12.56
N ASN A 147 -2.41 -8.26 11.75
CA ASN A 147 -3.03 -8.02 10.44
C ASN A 147 -2.27 -8.66 9.27
N PHE A 148 -1.13 -9.32 9.52
CA PHE A 148 -0.25 -9.82 8.46
C PHE A 148 -0.98 -10.73 7.46
N LEU A 149 -1.84 -11.60 7.93
CA LEU A 149 -2.59 -12.55 7.08
C LEU A 149 -3.54 -11.88 6.10
N ALA A 150 -4.05 -10.71 6.45
CA ALA A 150 -4.90 -9.88 5.60
C ALA A 150 -4.10 -8.82 4.82
N SER A 151 -2.78 -8.72 5.07
CA SER A 151 -1.91 -7.78 4.35
C SER A 151 -1.67 -8.21 2.91
N GLU A 152 -1.32 -7.26 2.06
CA GLU A 152 -0.91 -7.56 0.68
C GLU A 152 0.27 -8.54 0.63
N HIS A 153 1.24 -8.42 1.56
CA HIS A 153 2.34 -9.36 1.65
C HIS A 153 1.86 -10.77 2.02
N GLY A 154 1.00 -10.89 3.02
CA GLY A 154 0.45 -12.19 3.43
C GLY A 154 -0.39 -12.83 2.32
N LEU A 155 -1.26 -12.07 1.67
CA LEU A 155 -2.11 -12.52 0.58
C LEU A 155 -1.31 -12.94 -0.67
N ASN A 156 -0.16 -12.31 -0.91
CA ASN A 156 0.74 -12.63 -2.02
C ASN A 156 1.83 -13.63 -1.65
N SER A 157 1.67 -14.37 -0.54
CA SER A 157 2.57 -15.43 -0.12
C SER A 157 4.01 -14.98 0.15
N VAL A 158 4.20 -13.75 0.62
CA VAL A 158 5.48 -13.27 1.12
C VAL A 158 5.66 -13.80 2.54
N ALA A 159 6.65 -14.65 2.78
CA ALA A 159 6.90 -15.22 4.09
C ALA A 159 7.59 -14.21 5.02
N CYS A 160 7.43 -14.38 6.33
CA CYS A 160 8.14 -13.56 7.32
C CYS A 160 9.66 -13.58 7.09
N THR A 161 10.19 -14.73 6.68
CA THR A 161 11.62 -14.91 6.39
C THR A 161 12.10 -14.24 5.12
N GLU A 162 11.23 -13.64 4.31
CA GLU A 162 11.70 -12.81 3.18
C GLU A 162 12.32 -11.49 3.69
N CYS A 163 11.83 -10.96 4.78
CA CYS A 163 12.33 -9.73 5.39
C CYS A 163 13.17 -9.98 6.65
N HIS A 164 12.82 -11.01 7.44
CA HIS A 164 13.43 -11.30 8.72
C HIS A 164 14.36 -12.54 8.70
N THR A 165 15.38 -12.53 9.54
CA THR A 165 16.20 -13.70 9.84
C THR A 165 16.53 -13.77 11.31
N VAL A 166 16.19 -14.89 11.93
CA VAL A 166 16.42 -15.08 13.38
C VAL A 166 17.82 -15.61 13.72
N HIS A 167 18.55 -16.14 12.75
CA HIS A 167 19.88 -16.70 13.01
C HIS A 167 20.98 -15.64 12.94
N THR A 168 21.05 -14.89 11.84
CA THR A 168 22.14 -13.92 11.57
C THR A 168 21.57 -12.63 10.97
N PRO A 169 20.86 -11.82 11.75
CA PRO A 169 20.30 -10.58 11.22
C PRO A 169 21.39 -9.55 10.90
N HIS A 170 21.26 -8.88 9.76
CA HIS A 170 22.11 -7.74 9.44
C HIS A 170 21.71 -6.49 10.24
N VAL A 171 20.43 -6.38 10.60
CA VAL A 171 19.93 -5.33 11.47
C VAL A 171 19.30 -5.99 12.70
N GLN A 172 19.93 -5.83 13.85
CA GLN A 172 19.50 -6.46 15.10
C GLN A 172 18.10 -6.01 15.52
N LYS A 173 17.81 -4.72 15.36
CA LYS A 173 16.44 -4.21 15.58
C LYS A 173 15.53 -4.81 14.52
N ALA A 174 14.46 -5.47 14.98
CA ALA A 174 13.49 -6.19 14.17
C ALA A 174 14.07 -7.35 13.32
N LEU A 175 15.30 -7.81 13.59
CA LEU A 175 15.93 -8.97 12.95
C LEU A 175 15.88 -8.95 11.40
N LEU A 176 16.11 -7.79 10.79
CA LEU A 176 16.03 -7.63 9.33
C LEU A 176 17.24 -8.23 8.61
N LYS A 177 17.00 -8.81 7.44
CA LYS A 177 18.03 -9.32 6.52
C LYS A 177 18.91 -8.22 5.94
N ALA A 178 18.36 -7.04 5.73
CA ALA A 178 19.06 -5.88 5.19
C ALA A 178 18.49 -4.59 5.77
N ARG A 179 19.22 -3.49 5.61
CA ARG A 179 18.74 -2.17 6.00
C ARG A 179 17.69 -1.66 5.00
N MET A 180 16.70 -0.93 5.49
CA MET A 180 15.84 -0.13 4.61
C MET A 180 16.63 1.06 4.05
N PRO A 181 16.37 1.49 2.81
CA PRO A 181 15.34 1.02 1.90
C PRO A 181 15.76 -0.20 1.04
N ALA A 182 17.03 -0.63 1.10
CA ALA A 182 17.54 -1.72 0.25
C ALA A 182 16.69 -3.00 0.36
N LEU A 183 16.31 -3.39 1.59
CA LEU A 183 15.46 -4.54 1.84
C LEU A 183 14.13 -4.51 1.02
N CYS A 184 13.54 -3.33 0.93
CA CYS A 184 12.27 -3.17 0.20
C CYS A 184 12.49 -3.14 -1.31
N TYR A 185 13.57 -2.52 -1.77
CA TYR A 185 13.90 -2.40 -3.19
C TYR A 185 14.22 -3.72 -3.88
N ASP A 186 14.55 -4.77 -3.14
CA ASP A 186 14.77 -6.11 -3.71
C ASP A 186 13.53 -6.61 -4.46
N CYS A 187 12.34 -6.22 -4.00
CA CYS A 187 11.06 -6.55 -4.66
C CYS A 187 10.37 -5.32 -5.25
N HIS A 188 10.48 -4.15 -4.62
CA HIS A 188 9.88 -2.88 -5.03
C HIS A 188 10.88 -1.97 -5.76
N GLY A 189 11.60 -2.54 -6.72
CA GLY A 189 12.63 -1.84 -7.48
C GLY A 189 12.10 -0.64 -8.29
N GLU A 190 10.82 -0.69 -8.69
CA GLU A 190 10.13 0.36 -9.44
C GLU A 190 9.96 1.66 -8.64
N VAL A 191 9.97 1.59 -7.30
CA VAL A 191 9.83 2.78 -6.44
C VAL A 191 11.17 3.52 -6.28
N ARG A 192 12.29 2.83 -6.44
CA ARG A 192 13.64 3.41 -6.26
C ARG A 192 13.91 4.63 -7.15
N PRO A 193 13.59 4.63 -8.46
CA PRO A 193 13.74 5.80 -9.31
C PRO A 193 12.92 7.00 -8.86
N GLU A 194 11.78 6.79 -8.19
CA GLU A 194 10.96 7.88 -7.70
C GLU A 194 11.69 8.68 -6.62
N PHE A 195 12.37 8.01 -5.69
CA PHE A 195 13.20 8.63 -4.65
C PHE A 195 14.52 9.21 -5.16
N ASN A 196 14.84 9.09 -6.45
CA ASN A 196 15.97 9.74 -7.10
C ASN A 196 15.58 11.02 -7.86
N LYS A 197 14.29 11.36 -7.92
CA LYS A 197 13.83 12.60 -8.56
C LYS A 197 14.35 13.84 -7.79
N PRO A 198 14.43 15.01 -8.43
CA PRO A 198 14.98 16.23 -7.80
C PRO A 198 14.33 16.61 -6.48
N PHE A 199 13.03 16.39 -6.37
CA PHE A 199 12.25 16.64 -5.15
C PHE A 199 11.68 15.32 -4.67
N HIS A 200 12.09 14.87 -3.48
CA HIS A 200 11.68 13.61 -2.89
C HIS A 200 11.82 13.63 -1.37
N HIS A 201 11.09 12.77 -0.68
CA HIS A 201 11.38 12.49 0.72
C HIS A 201 12.72 11.76 0.85
N LYS A 202 13.51 12.09 1.87
CA LYS A 202 14.91 11.69 2.03
C LYS A 202 15.07 10.24 2.49
N VAL A 203 14.47 9.30 1.77
CA VAL A 203 14.54 7.86 2.04
C VAL A 203 15.87 7.27 1.62
N ASN A 204 16.38 7.63 0.43
CA ASN A 204 17.67 7.15 -0.05
C ASN A 204 18.85 7.69 0.76
N GLU A 205 18.68 8.86 1.38
CA GLU A 205 19.66 9.48 2.26
C GLU A 205 19.60 8.96 3.71
N GLY A 206 18.63 8.08 4.01
CA GLY A 206 18.50 7.43 5.31
C GLY A 206 17.88 8.30 6.41
N LEU A 207 17.28 9.44 6.07
CA LEU A 207 16.56 10.29 7.03
C LEU A 207 15.14 9.80 7.30
N MET A 208 14.59 9.01 6.37
CA MET A 208 13.29 8.38 6.47
C MET A 208 13.39 6.93 5.98
N ASN A 209 12.40 6.12 6.38
CA ASN A 209 12.29 4.74 5.96
C ASN A 209 10.90 4.47 5.36
N CYS A 210 10.79 3.42 4.55
CA CYS A 210 9.51 2.99 4.00
C CYS A 210 8.48 2.73 5.11
N ALA A 211 8.93 2.14 6.22
CA ALA A 211 8.11 1.82 7.38
C ALA A 211 7.63 3.04 8.19
N ASP A 212 8.14 4.24 7.92
CA ASP A 212 7.61 5.46 8.56
C ASP A 212 6.22 5.82 8.01
N CYS A 213 5.97 5.43 6.75
CA CYS A 213 4.70 5.68 6.07
C CYS A 213 3.88 4.42 5.83
N HIS A 214 4.50 3.26 5.59
CA HIS A 214 3.83 2.00 5.29
C HIS A 214 3.91 1.01 6.44
N ASN A 215 2.84 0.23 6.62
CA ASN A 215 2.84 -0.92 7.51
C ASN A 215 2.93 -2.21 6.69
N GLN A 216 4.12 -2.76 6.59
CA GLN A 216 4.40 -3.98 5.84
C GLN A 216 3.73 -5.24 6.42
N HIS A 217 3.30 -5.19 7.68
CA HIS A 217 2.56 -6.27 8.34
C HIS A 217 1.04 -6.15 8.17
N GLY A 218 0.58 -5.13 7.45
CA GLY A 218 -0.82 -4.91 7.15
C GLY A 218 -1.42 -3.71 7.87
N GLY A 219 -2.18 -2.95 7.13
CA GLY A 219 -2.95 -1.80 7.60
C GLY A 219 -4.29 -1.76 6.89
N PHE A 220 -5.21 -0.96 7.43
CA PHE A 220 -6.55 -0.80 6.88
C PHE A 220 -6.62 0.29 5.79
N ASN A 221 -5.59 1.11 5.69
CA ASN A 221 -5.52 2.19 4.71
C ASN A 221 -5.05 1.72 3.35
N VAL A 222 -5.40 2.48 2.33
CA VAL A 222 -4.96 2.25 0.95
C VAL A 222 -3.44 2.13 0.90
N ARG A 223 -2.92 1.12 0.18
CA ARG A 223 -1.49 0.82 0.07
C ARG A 223 -0.80 0.59 1.42
N GLN A 224 -1.58 0.13 2.39
CA GLN A 224 -1.10 -0.18 3.74
C GLN A 224 -0.34 0.98 4.40
N THR A 225 -0.77 2.22 4.17
CA THR A 225 -0.23 3.36 4.91
C THR A 225 -0.55 3.23 6.39
N ARG A 226 0.37 3.68 7.24
CA ARG A 226 0.18 3.66 8.70
C ARG A 226 -0.94 4.61 9.10
N ASP A 227 -1.57 4.30 10.23
CA ASP A 227 -2.67 5.00 10.88
C ASP A 227 -4.03 4.82 10.20
N SER A 228 -4.99 4.44 11.01
CA SER A 228 -6.32 3.97 10.59
C SER A 228 -7.42 5.05 10.66
N THR A 229 -7.10 6.27 11.13
CA THR A 229 -8.10 7.30 11.40
C THR A 229 -8.34 8.28 10.26
N GLY A 230 -7.68 8.08 9.12
CA GLY A 230 -7.83 8.91 7.92
C GLY A 230 -6.67 8.71 6.95
N THR A 231 -6.88 9.09 5.69
CA THR A 231 -5.92 8.84 4.60
C THR A 231 -4.59 9.56 4.79
N ASP A 232 -4.57 10.67 5.53
CA ASP A 232 -3.43 11.58 5.63
C ASP A 232 -2.79 11.64 7.01
N GLN A 233 -3.25 10.85 7.97
CA GLN A 233 -2.70 10.85 9.33
C GLN A 233 -1.19 10.58 9.34
N VAL A 234 -0.72 9.73 8.44
CA VAL A 234 0.71 9.45 8.28
C VAL A 234 1.51 10.69 7.88
N CYS A 235 0.93 11.57 7.06
CA CYS A 235 1.57 12.81 6.62
C CYS A 235 1.68 13.83 7.77
N PHE A 236 0.64 13.92 8.56
CA PHE A 236 0.53 14.89 9.65
C PHE A 236 1.50 14.65 10.82
N LYS A 237 2.11 13.47 10.91
CA LYS A 237 3.20 13.22 11.86
C LYS A 237 4.37 14.19 11.70
N CYS A 238 4.63 14.65 10.49
CA CYS A 238 5.69 15.61 10.17
C CYS A 238 5.13 16.93 9.65
N HIS A 239 4.00 16.93 8.97
CA HIS A 239 3.33 18.10 8.38
C HIS A 239 2.12 18.54 9.24
N ALA A 240 2.33 18.67 10.55
CA ALA A 240 1.26 18.99 11.50
C ALA A 240 0.58 20.35 11.22
N ASP A 241 1.31 21.28 10.61
CA ASP A 241 0.81 22.59 10.20
C ASP A 241 -0.26 22.52 9.09
N LYS A 242 -0.41 21.35 8.42
CA LYS A 242 -1.42 21.12 7.38
C LYS A 242 -2.63 20.35 7.88
N MET A 243 -2.63 19.89 9.11
CA MET A 243 -3.68 19.03 9.67
C MET A 243 -4.99 19.80 9.93
N GLY A 244 -4.90 21.07 10.33
CA GLY A 244 -6.04 21.83 10.80
C GLY A 244 -6.41 21.49 12.27
N PRO A 245 -7.65 21.67 12.72
CA PRO A 245 -8.79 22.15 11.90
C PRO A 245 -8.64 23.60 11.47
N PHE A 246 -9.12 23.91 10.27
CA PHE A 246 -9.18 25.29 9.78
C PHE A 246 -10.63 25.78 9.76
N VAL A 247 -10.85 27.09 9.87
CA VAL A 247 -12.17 27.69 9.75
C VAL A 247 -12.71 27.48 8.33
N PHE A 248 -11.84 27.64 7.35
CA PHE A 248 -12.13 27.39 5.93
C PHE A 248 -11.24 26.27 5.45
N GLU A 249 -11.82 25.12 5.17
CA GLU A 249 -11.11 23.94 4.73
C GLU A 249 -11.25 23.75 3.22
N HIS A 250 -10.16 23.35 2.55
CA HIS A 250 -10.20 22.98 1.15
C HIS A 250 -10.69 21.53 1.03
N ALA A 251 -11.89 21.34 0.49
CA ALA A 251 -12.57 20.05 0.48
C ALA A 251 -11.71 18.88 -0.07
N PRO A 252 -10.94 19.00 -1.16
CA PRO A 252 -10.10 17.91 -1.64
C PRO A 252 -9.05 17.44 -0.64
N VAL A 253 -8.51 18.35 0.18
CA VAL A 253 -7.54 17.99 1.23
C VAL A 253 -8.17 17.10 2.28
N LYS A 254 -9.44 17.33 2.62
CA LYS A 254 -10.17 16.55 3.62
C LYS A 254 -10.75 15.24 3.09
N LEU A 255 -11.24 15.24 1.86
CA LEU A 255 -11.99 14.11 1.29
C LEU A 255 -11.10 13.12 0.52
N GLU A 256 -10.11 13.63 -0.21
CA GLU A 256 -9.29 12.85 -1.13
C GLU A 256 -7.82 12.73 -0.70
N GLY A 257 -7.38 13.66 0.12
CA GLY A 257 -6.08 13.63 0.78
C GLY A 257 -4.91 14.24 0.01
N CYS A 258 -3.76 14.27 0.67
CA CYS A 258 -2.54 14.93 0.19
C CYS A 258 -2.07 14.38 -1.17
N THR A 259 -2.25 13.08 -1.40
CA THR A 259 -1.79 12.41 -2.62
C THR A 259 -2.62 12.74 -3.86
N LEU A 260 -3.71 13.50 -3.73
CA LEU A 260 -4.39 14.06 -4.89
C LEU A 260 -3.46 15.03 -5.65
N CYS A 261 -2.74 15.87 -4.91
CA CYS A 261 -1.87 16.90 -5.48
C CYS A 261 -0.37 16.57 -5.42
N HIS A 262 0.06 15.78 -4.44
CA HIS A 262 1.46 15.47 -4.17
C HIS A 262 1.84 14.03 -4.53
N GLN A 263 3.12 13.83 -4.92
CA GLN A 263 3.74 12.52 -5.16
C GLN A 263 4.76 12.26 -4.04
N PRO A 264 4.38 11.55 -2.97
CA PRO A 264 5.21 11.46 -1.76
C PRO A 264 6.55 10.76 -1.96
N HIS A 265 6.68 9.87 -2.92
CA HIS A 265 7.96 9.24 -3.22
C HIS A 265 8.92 10.20 -3.93
N GLY A 266 8.43 11.00 -4.85
CA GLY A 266 9.24 11.99 -5.54
C GLY A 266 8.59 12.56 -6.79
N SER A 267 8.96 13.80 -7.10
CA SER A 267 8.49 14.54 -8.27
C SER A 267 9.66 15.28 -8.93
N VAL A 268 9.52 15.56 -10.20
CA VAL A 268 10.38 16.51 -10.93
C VAL A 268 10.03 17.96 -10.59
N ASN A 269 8.89 18.17 -9.95
CA ASN A 269 8.37 19.50 -9.62
C ASN A 269 8.61 19.82 -8.13
N PRO A 270 8.91 21.07 -7.76
CA PRO A 270 9.05 21.49 -6.37
C PRO A 270 7.84 21.11 -5.52
N ARG A 271 8.08 20.92 -4.20
CA ARG A 271 7.02 20.56 -3.24
C ARG A 271 6.30 19.24 -3.57
N LEU A 272 6.93 18.37 -4.36
CA LEU A 272 6.39 17.06 -4.77
C LEU A 272 5.07 17.16 -5.57
N ILE A 273 4.82 18.26 -6.25
CA ILE A 273 3.59 18.50 -7.00
C ILE A 273 3.53 17.63 -8.27
N LYS A 274 2.34 17.12 -8.59
CA LYS A 274 2.12 16.24 -9.76
C LYS A 274 2.26 16.97 -11.11
N ARG A 275 1.93 18.26 -11.16
CA ARG A 275 1.95 19.07 -12.39
C ARG A 275 3.04 20.11 -12.34
N ALA A 276 3.70 20.33 -13.48
CA ALA A 276 4.73 21.36 -13.57
C ALA A 276 4.17 22.78 -13.41
N GLN A 277 2.96 22.98 -13.90
CA GLN A 277 2.25 24.26 -13.79
C GLN A 277 1.11 24.13 -12.78
N ILE A 278 1.10 25.00 -11.77
CA ILE A 278 0.13 24.97 -10.68
C ILE A 278 -1.29 25.20 -11.18
N ASN A 279 -1.49 26.11 -12.13
CA ASN A 279 -2.82 26.35 -12.68
C ASN A 279 -3.43 25.09 -13.33
N GLN A 280 -2.62 24.27 -14.01
CA GLN A 280 -3.10 23.00 -14.57
C GLN A 280 -3.62 22.05 -13.50
N LEU A 281 -2.94 21.98 -12.35
CA LEU A 281 -3.40 21.18 -11.22
C LEU A 281 -4.72 21.69 -10.65
N CYS A 282 -4.85 23.00 -10.47
CA CYS A 282 -6.08 23.60 -9.97
C CYS A 282 -7.24 23.43 -10.95
N LEU A 283 -6.98 23.61 -12.25
CA LEU A 283 -7.98 23.51 -13.31
C LEU A 283 -8.45 22.06 -13.58
N GLU A 284 -7.86 21.04 -12.95
CA GLU A 284 -8.42 19.68 -12.98
C GLU A 284 -9.82 19.64 -12.31
N CYS A 285 -10.07 20.56 -11.39
CA CYS A 285 -11.35 20.66 -10.66
C CYS A 285 -12.03 22.03 -10.87
N HIS A 286 -11.24 23.11 -10.89
CA HIS A 286 -11.73 24.48 -11.03
C HIS A 286 -11.73 24.89 -12.50
N THR A 287 -12.81 24.57 -13.21
CA THR A 287 -12.97 24.93 -14.63
C THR A 287 -13.89 26.13 -14.80
N GLU A 288 -13.62 26.99 -15.78
CA GLU A 288 -14.57 28.01 -16.22
C GLU A 288 -15.73 27.32 -16.97
N THR A 289 -16.74 26.86 -16.24
CA THR A 289 -17.93 26.29 -16.85
C THR A 289 -19.09 27.30 -16.76
N PRO A 290 -19.56 27.87 -17.86
CA PRO A 290 -20.72 28.74 -17.84
C PRO A 290 -21.94 28.00 -17.23
N GLY A 291 -22.55 28.57 -16.19
CA GLY A 291 -23.77 28.04 -15.59
C GLY A 291 -23.59 27.13 -14.42
N ILE A 292 -22.35 26.83 -13.97
CA ILE A 292 -22.11 26.19 -12.66
C ILE A 292 -22.06 27.30 -11.59
N PRO A 293 -22.68 27.07 -10.41
CA PRO A 293 -22.61 28.03 -9.31
C PRO A 293 -21.16 28.42 -8.99
N GLU A 294 -20.94 29.66 -8.65
CA GLU A 294 -19.63 30.31 -8.42
C GLU A 294 -18.68 29.56 -7.45
N ALA A 295 -19.17 28.55 -6.76
CA ALA A 295 -18.43 27.79 -5.77
C ALA A 295 -17.40 26.79 -6.36
N VAL A 296 -17.46 26.46 -7.66
CA VAL A 296 -16.62 25.41 -8.27
C VAL A 296 -15.79 25.92 -9.44
N GLY A 297 -16.25 26.96 -10.15
CA GLY A 297 -15.58 27.51 -11.33
C GLY A 297 -14.56 28.62 -10.97
N VAL A 298 -13.61 28.83 -11.87
CA VAL A 298 -12.74 30.01 -11.84
C VAL A 298 -13.57 31.19 -12.35
N PRO A 299 -13.72 32.29 -11.58
CA PRO A 299 -14.47 33.46 -12.04
C PRO A 299 -13.91 34.02 -13.35
N THR A 300 -14.78 34.50 -14.24
CA THR A 300 -14.43 34.96 -15.56
C THR A 300 -13.40 36.12 -15.59
N PHE A 301 -13.25 36.87 -14.50
CA PHE A 301 -12.21 37.89 -14.35
C PHE A 301 -10.79 37.33 -14.21
N HIS A 302 -10.61 36.01 -13.93
CA HIS A 302 -9.32 35.36 -13.90
C HIS A 302 -8.88 34.91 -15.29
N SER A 303 -8.58 35.85 -16.20
CA SER A 303 -8.12 35.53 -17.56
C SER A 303 -6.83 34.70 -17.53
N GLN A 304 -6.92 33.44 -17.92
CA GLN A 304 -5.79 32.53 -18.02
C GLN A 304 -4.74 32.92 -19.08
N SER A 305 -5.10 33.81 -19.98
CA SER A 305 -4.16 34.37 -20.98
C SER A 305 -3.21 35.43 -20.40
N THR A 306 -3.47 35.87 -19.18
CA THR A 306 -2.65 36.90 -18.49
C THR A 306 -1.69 36.22 -17.55
N LEU A 307 -0.39 36.51 -17.66
CA LEU A 307 0.66 35.95 -16.78
C LEU A 307 0.35 36.06 -15.27
N LYS A 308 -0.38 37.14 -14.89
CA LYS A 308 -0.83 37.35 -13.51
C LYS A 308 -1.63 36.17 -12.94
N TYR A 309 -2.38 35.44 -13.74
CA TYR A 309 -3.26 34.36 -13.32
C TYR A 309 -2.74 32.96 -13.68
N THR A 310 -1.50 32.85 -14.12
CA THR A 310 -0.88 31.55 -14.46
C THR A 310 -0.44 30.75 -13.23
N SER A 311 -0.36 31.37 -12.05
CA SER A 311 -0.11 30.69 -10.79
C SER A 311 -1.16 31.10 -9.77
N CYS A 312 -2.10 30.21 -9.49
CA CYS A 312 -3.18 30.44 -8.54
C CYS A 312 -2.64 30.69 -7.11
N LEU A 313 -1.52 30.04 -6.75
CA LEU A 313 -0.88 30.19 -5.45
C LEU A 313 -0.19 31.55 -5.22
N THR A 314 -0.17 32.45 -6.19
CA THR A 314 0.30 33.83 -5.99
C THR A 314 -0.66 34.61 -5.08
N CYS A 315 -1.94 34.29 -5.10
CA CYS A 315 -2.97 34.91 -4.27
C CYS A 315 -3.60 33.89 -3.30
N HIS A 316 -3.87 32.65 -3.73
CA HIS A 316 -4.46 31.61 -2.89
C HIS A 316 -3.36 30.83 -2.14
N VAL A 317 -2.70 31.49 -1.21
CA VAL A 317 -1.48 30.96 -0.58
C VAL A 317 -1.74 29.86 0.46
N ASN A 318 -2.92 29.87 1.10
CA ASN A 318 -3.30 28.96 2.16
C ASN A 318 -4.17 27.80 1.69
N ILE A 319 -3.81 27.20 0.54
CA ILE A 319 -4.64 26.21 -0.15
C ILE A 319 -4.93 24.94 0.67
N HIS A 320 -4.20 24.63 1.72
CA HIS A 320 -4.47 23.49 2.59
C HIS A 320 -5.59 23.77 3.61
N GLY A 321 -5.91 25.04 3.82
CA GLY A 321 -6.92 25.56 4.74
C GLY A 321 -6.50 26.91 5.29
N SER A 322 -7.48 27.76 5.61
CA SER A 322 -7.26 29.10 6.16
C SER A 322 -8.18 29.36 7.36
N ASN A 323 -7.68 30.10 8.33
CA ASN A 323 -8.47 30.59 9.46
C ASN A 323 -9.04 31.98 9.20
N LEU A 324 -8.62 32.64 8.12
CA LEU A 324 -8.93 34.06 7.87
C LEU A 324 -9.74 34.26 6.59
N SER A 325 -9.58 33.43 5.58
CA SER A 325 -10.14 33.68 4.26
C SER A 325 -10.82 32.45 3.65
N PRO A 326 -12.11 32.55 3.23
CA PRO A 326 -12.82 31.46 2.56
C PRO A 326 -12.27 31.18 1.15
N VAL A 327 -11.46 32.08 0.59
CA VAL A 327 -10.80 31.91 -0.71
C VAL A 327 -9.29 31.68 -0.55
N PHE A 328 -8.84 31.32 0.66
CA PHE A 328 -7.47 30.93 0.96
C PHE A 328 -6.40 32.01 0.71
N PHE A 329 -6.76 33.27 0.80
CA PHE A 329 -5.82 34.39 0.89
C PHE A 329 -5.18 34.40 2.30
N GLU A 330 -4.20 35.26 2.52
CA GLU A 330 -3.63 35.48 3.84
C GLU A 330 -4.66 35.93 4.87
#